data_25ed43b7a9abbe1c3dec6aefb17dcc4e
#
_entry.id   25ed43b7a9abbe1c3dec6aefb17dcc4e
#
_cell.length_a   1.000
_cell.length_b   1.000
_cell.length_c   1.000
_cell.angle_alpha   90.00
_cell.angle_beta   90.00
_cell.angle_gamma   90.00
#
_symmetry.space_group_name_H-M   'P 1'
#
loop_
_entity.id
_entity.type
_entity.pdbx_description
1 polymer ?
#
loop_
_entity_poly.entity_id
_entity_poly.type
_entity_poly.pdbx_seq_one_letter_code
_entity_poly.pdbx_strand_id
1 'polypeptide(L)'
;MNSVEKQKNVFGEEIESCCENPITGFFRDGFCNTDERDEGVHTVCVSMTKDFLEFSKSRGNDLSTPRPEFNFPGVKEGDSWCLCAERWAEAYESDMAPKLYIKRTHLRTLDIVPLDILKKFAIDLN
;
A
#
# COMPACT_ATOMS: atom_id res chain seq x y z
N MET A 1 -18.23 -15.02 -14.75
CA MET A 1 -17.52 -14.59 -14.36
C MET A 1 -17.21 -13.66 -13.97
N ASN A 2 -17.06 -13.57 -13.42
CA ASN A 2 -16.78 -12.59 -12.98
C ASN A 2 -15.72 -11.96 -13.20
N SER A 3 -15.63 -11.45 -13.78
CA SER A 3 -14.50 -10.64 -14.01
C SER A 3 -14.32 -9.68 -12.87
N VAL A 4 -13.14 -9.72 -12.31
CA VAL A 4 -12.78 -8.74 -11.32
C VAL A 4 -12.78 -7.40 -12.05
N GLU A 5 -13.72 -6.55 -11.73
CA GLU A 5 -13.74 -5.21 -12.29
C GLU A 5 -12.51 -4.48 -11.78
N LYS A 6 -11.68 -3.97 -12.70
CA LYS A 6 -10.48 -3.25 -12.32
C LYS A 6 -10.85 -1.88 -11.75
N GLN A 7 -10.30 -1.59 -10.60
CA GLN A 7 -10.57 -0.35 -9.90
C GLN A 7 -9.67 0.78 -10.41
N LYS A 8 -9.82 1.97 -9.86
CA LYS A 8 -9.13 3.16 -10.36
C LYS A 8 -8.02 3.60 -9.42
N ASN A 9 -6.93 4.10 -10.00
CA ASN A 9 -5.88 4.73 -9.21
C ASN A 9 -6.25 6.19 -8.90
N VAL A 10 -5.34 6.91 -8.23
CA VAL A 10 -5.61 8.28 -7.78
C VAL A 10 -5.85 9.25 -8.92
N PHE A 11 -5.50 8.90 -10.16
CA PHE A 11 -5.74 9.74 -11.34
C PHE A 11 -7.04 9.38 -12.04
N GLY A 12 -7.81 8.41 -11.52
CA GLY A 12 -9.02 7.95 -12.17
C GLY A 12 -8.78 7.01 -13.34
N GLU A 13 -7.55 6.53 -13.49
CA GLU A 13 -7.17 5.56 -14.51
C GLU A 13 -7.24 4.15 -13.93
N GLU A 14 -7.23 3.13 -14.80
CA GLU A 14 -7.22 1.75 -14.33
C GLU A 14 -5.98 1.51 -13.46
N ILE A 15 -6.18 0.95 -12.27
CA ILE A 15 -5.09 0.74 -11.32
C ILE A 15 -4.12 -0.31 -11.83
N GLU A 16 -2.81 -0.07 -11.64
CA GLU A 16 -1.77 -1.03 -12.01
C GLU A 16 -1.47 -1.97 -10.86
N SER A 17 -0.92 -3.14 -11.17
CA SER A 17 -0.54 -4.15 -10.18
C SER A 17 0.54 -3.64 -9.24
N CYS A 18 0.39 -3.90 -7.95
CA CYS A 18 1.38 -3.51 -6.94
C CYS A 18 2.47 -4.56 -6.80
N CYS A 19 2.13 -5.78 -6.43
CA CYS A 19 3.11 -6.85 -6.29
C CYS A 19 2.44 -8.22 -6.22
N GLU A 20 3.04 -9.20 -6.89
CA GLU A 20 2.57 -10.58 -6.83
C GLU A 20 3.46 -11.48 -5.98
N ASN A 21 4.69 -11.04 -5.65
CA ASN A 21 5.63 -11.81 -4.84
C ASN A 21 6.45 -10.88 -3.94
N PRO A 22 6.04 -10.68 -2.68
CA PRO A 22 4.89 -11.32 -2.03
C PRO A 22 3.57 -10.81 -2.60
N ILE A 23 2.57 -11.70 -2.65
CA ILE A 23 1.27 -11.26 -3.14
C ILE A 23 0.65 -10.32 -2.12
N THR A 24 0.18 -9.17 -2.59
CA THR A 24 -0.29 -8.09 -1.74
C THR A 24 -1.74 -7.72 -2.06
N GLY A 25 -2.28 -6.81 -1.27
CA GLY A 25 -3.64 -6.31 -1.43
C GLY A 25 -4.60 -6.94 -0.45
N PHE A 26 -5.66 -6.21 -0.13
CA PHE A 26 -6.71 -6.69 0.77
C PHE A 26 -7.27 -8.03 0.27
N PHE A 27 -7.44 -8.15 -1.05
CA PHE A 27 -7.97 -9.38 -1.66
C PHE A 27 -6.88 -10.38 -2.03
N ARG A 28 -5.61 -10.07 -1.78
CA ARG A 28 -4.46 -10.90 -2.19
C ARG A 28 -4.47 -11.20 -3.69
N ASP A 29 -4.79 -10.20 -4.48
CA ASP A 29 -4.83 -10.30 -5.95
C ASP A 29 -3.67 -9.56 -6.63
N GLY A 30 -2.75 -9.01 -5.85
CA GLY A 30 -1.60 -8.28 -6.36
C GLY A 30 -1.87 -6.80 -6.63
N PHE A 31 -3.11 -6.37 -6.44
CA PHE A 31 -3.53 -4.98 -6.65
C PHE A 31 -3.99 -4.37 -5.34
N CYS A 32 -3.84 -3.06 -5.22
CA CYS A 32 -4.33 -2.34 -4.03
C CYS A 32 -5.81 -2.02 -4.17
N ASN A 33 -6.59 -3.02 -4.55
CA ASN A 33 -8.04 -2.92 -4.64
C ASN A 33 -8.67 -2.91 -3.25
N THR A 34 -9.83 -2.29 -3.13
CA THR A 34 -10.49 -2.16 -1.84
C THR A 34 -12.01 -2.20 -2.00
N ASP A 35 -12.71 -2.38 -0.89
CA ASP A 35 -14.15 -2.19 -0.79
C ASP A 35 -14.49 -1.85 0.66
N GLU A 36 -15.81 -1.78 0.98
CA GLU A 36 -16.24 -1.35 2.31
C GLU A 36 -15.82 -2.29 3.44
N ARG A 37 -15.42 -3.53 3.14
CA ARG A 37 -14.94 -4.48 4.15
C ARG A 37 -13.51 -4.19 4.57
N ASP A 38 -12.77 -3.44 3.76
CA ASP A 38 -11.37 -3.12 4.02
C ASP A 38 -11.29 -1.89 4.94
N GLU A 39 -11.49 -2.12 6.24
CA GLU A 39 -11.49 -1.04 7.22
C GLU A 39 -10.15 -0.34 7.31
N GLY A 40 -9.05 -1.07 7.07
CA GLY A 40 -7.71 -0.49 7.09
C GLY A 40 -7.37 0.32 5.85
N VAL A 41 -8.21 0.27 4.82
CA VAL A 41 -7.98 0.99 3.55
C VAL A 41 -6.57 0.71 3.04
N HIS A 42 -6.31 -0.56 2.66
CA HIS A 42 -4.99 -1.03 2.20
C HIS A 42 -4.78 -0.65 0.74
N THR A 43 -4.57 0.63 0.48
CA THR A 43 -4.70 1.21 -0.86
C THR A 43 -3.44 1.88 -1.38
N VAL A 44 -2.38 2.02 -0.57
CA VAL A 44 -1.15 2.70 -0.99
C VAL A 44 -0.10 1.66 -1.36
N CYS A 45 0.30 1.63 -2.64
CA CYS A 45 1.37 0.72 -3.07
C CYS A 45 2.71 1.38 -2.78
N VAL A 46 3.40 0.90 -1.74
CA VAL A 46 4.65 1.48 -1.29
C VAL A 46 5.84 0.61 -1.65
N SER A 47 7.01 1.24 -1.75
CA SER A 47 8.29 0.54 -1.82
C SER A 47 8.85 0.51 -0.40
N MET A 48 8.94 -0.68 0.18
CA MET A 48 9.31 -0.82 1.59
C MET A 48 10.75 -0.44 1.87
N THR A 49 10.93 0.29 2.97
CA THR A 49 12.26 0.61 3.50
C THR A 49 12.42 -0.04 4.86
N LYS A 50 13.68 -0.31 5.21
CA LYS A 50 13.98 -0.85 6.54
C LYS A 50 13.48 0.10 7.63
N ASP A 51 13.70 1.39 7.45
CA ASP A 51 13.29 2.40 8.45
C ASP A 51 11.79 2.40 8.66
N PHE A 52 11.02 2.32 7.58
CA PHE A 52 9.56 2.28 7.71
C PHE A 52 9.11 0.99 8.41
N LEU A 53 9.72 -0.15 8.06
CA LEU A 53 9.32 -1.44 8.66
C LEU A 53 9.56 -1.43 10.16
N GLU A 54 10.68 -0.86 10.62
CA GLU A 54 10.99 -0.74 12.06
C GLU A 54 10.03 0.23 12.73
N PHE A 55 9.74 1.36 12.09
CA PHE A 55 8.80 2.35 12.59
C PHE A 55 7.41 1.73 12.75
N SER A 56 6.94 1.04 11.71
CA SER A 56 5.61 0.42 11.69
C SER A 56 5.48 -0.61 12.81
N LYS A 57 6.51 -1.42 13.01
CA LYS A 57 6.52 -2.42 14.08
C LYS A 57 6.42 -1.74 15.46
N SER A 58 7.15 -0.62 15.65
CA SER A 58 7.12 0.11 16.91
C SER A 58 5.75 0.74 17.19
N ARG A 59 4.96 0.96 16.14
CA ARG A 59 3.61 1.53 16.26
C ARG A 59 2.52 0.46 16.27
N GLY A 60 2.89 -0.81 16.43
CA GLY A 60 1.95 -1.89 16.59
C GLY A 60 1.50 -2.56 15.30
N ASN A 61 2.14 -2.23 14.17
CA ASN A 61 1.82 -2.84 12.89
C ASN A 61 3.06 -3.55 12.34
N ASP A 62 3.31 -4.76 12.83
CA ASP A 62 4.48 -5.54 12.45
C ASP A 62 4.25 -6.23 11.11
N LEU A 63 4.87 -5.71 10.05
CA LEU A 63 4.76 -6.27 8.70
C LEU A 63 5.90 -7.21 8.36
N SER A 64 6.98 -7.22 9.14
CA SER A 64 8.20 -7.95 8.77
C SER A 64 8.23 -9.38 9.31
N THR A 65 7.48 -9.70 10.36
CA THR A 65 7.48 -11.04 10.94
C THR A 65 6.59 -11.98 10.13
N PRO A 66 7.13 -13.10 9.62
CA PRO A 66 6.30 -14.07 8.90
C PRO A 66 5.17 -14.63 9.76
N ARG A 67 4.03 -14.86 9.16
CA ARG A 67 2.86 -15.48 9.79
C ARG A 67 2.40 -16.65 8.94
N PRO A 68 3.03 -17.84 9.09
CA PRO A 68 2.69 -18.99 8.24
C PRO A 68 1.23 -19.40 8.32
N GLU A 69 0.59 -19.19 9.46
CA GLU A 69 -0.83 -19.53 9.66
C GLU A 69 -1.75 -18.71 8.76
N PHE A 70 -1.27 -17.58 8.23
CA PHE A 70 -2.02 -16.73 7.30
C PHE A 70 -1.38 -16.71 5.92
N ASN A 71 -0.44 -17.61 5.65
CA ASN A 71 0.33 -17.62 4.39
C ASN A 71 1.01 -16.28 4.13
N PHE A 72 1.42 -15.60 5.19
CA PHE A 72 2.08 -14.30 5.10
C PHE A 72 3.59 -14.48 5.29
N PRO A 73 4.41 -14.24 4.25
CA PRO A 73 5.86 -14.48 4.32
C PRO A 73 6.64 -13.38 5.03
N GLY A 74 5.97 -12.30 5.42
CA GLY A 74 6.64 -11.10 5.92
C GLY A 74 7.07 -10.19 4.78
N VAL A 75 7.12 -8.90 5.05
CA VAL A 75 7.53 -7.88 4.07
C VAL A 75 8.95 -7.46 4.38
N LYS A 76 9.77 -7.34 3.34
CA LYS A 76 11.19 -7.01 3.46
C LYS A 76 11.48 -5.69 2.74
N GLU A 77 12.62 -5.11 3.06
CA GLU A 77 13.13 -3.94 2.35
C GLU A 77 13.15 -4.23 0.84
N GLY A 78 12.64 -3.30 0.05
CA GLY A 78 12.56 -3.45 -1.40
C GLY A 78 11.28 -4.06 -1.91
N ASP A 79 10.51 -4.71 -1.05
CA ASP A 79 9.21 -5.27 -1.45
C ASP A 79 8.20 -4.16 -1.71
N SER A 80 7.26 -4.41 -2.62
CA SER A 80 6.10 -3.52 -2.79
C SER A 80 4.93 -4.11 -2.02
N TRP A 81 4.15 -3.25 -1.40
CA TRP A 81 3.06 -3.69 -0.52
C TRP A 81 1.92 -2.69 -0.52
N CYS A 82 0.69 -3.19 -0.48
CA CYS A 82 -0.51 -2.35 -0.35
C CYS A 82 -0.69 -2.01 1.11
N LEU A 83 -0.22 -0.83 1.48
CA LEU A 83 -0.20 -0.37 2.87
C LEU A 83 -1.50 0.33 3.24
N CYS A 84 -1.89 0.21 4.50
CA CYS A 84 -2.98 0.96 5.08
C CYS A 84 -2.71 2.46 4.92
N ALA A 85 -3.68 3.20 4.37
CA ALA A 85 -3.49 4.62 4.07
C ALA A 85 -3.24 5.45 5.34
N GLU A 86 -3.90 5.10 6.44
CA GLU A 86 -3.67 5.82 7.70
C GLU A 86 -2.31 5.53 8.29
N ARG A 87 -1.78 4.31 8.09
CA ARG A 87 -0.41 3.98 8.51
C ARG A 87 0.61 4.77 7.72
N TRP A 88 0.33 4.98 6.42
CA TRP A 88 1.19 5.82 5.60
C TRP A 88 1.16 7.27 6.07
N ALA A 89 -0.03 7.80 6.37
CA ALA A 89 -0.19 9.17 6.87
C ALA A 89 0.52 9.37 8.21
N GLU A 90 0.41 8.38 9.11
CA GLU A 90 1.10 8.40 10.39
C GLU A 90 2.62 8.48 10.18
N ALA A 91 3.15 7.68 9.27
CA ALA A 91 4.56 7.69 8.95
C ALA A 91 4.99 9.01 8.32
N TYR A 92 4.15 9.58 7.46
CA TYR A 92 4.42 10.88 6.85
C TYR A 92 4.61 11.96 7.93
N GLU A 93 3.75 11.97 8.94
CA GLU A 93 3.83 12.96 10.01
C GLU A 93 5.08 12.79 10.88
N SER A 94 5.66 11.59 10.88
CA SER A 94 6.87 11.27 11.63
C SER A 94 8.13 11.23 10.76
N ASP A 95 8.06 11.71 9.52
CA ASP A 95 9.16 11.68 8.55
C ASP A 95 9.68 10.28 8.27
N MET A 96 8.80 9.29 8.33
CA MET A 96 9.15 7.88 8.10
C MET A 96 8.40 7.27 6.92
N ALA A 97 7.65 8.08 6.15
CA ALA A 97 6.84 7.54 5.06
C ALA A 97 7.71 6.98 3.95
N PRO A 98 7.43 5.75 3.49
CA PRO A 98 8.14 5.19 2.35
C PRO A 98 7.64 5.84 1.06
N LYS A 99 8.46 5.75 0.00
CA LYS A 99 8.04 6.17 -1.32
C LYS A 99 6.97 5.22 -1.86
N LEU A 100 6.23 5.67 -2.85
CA LEU A 100 5.08 4.91 -3.35
C LEU A 100 5.04 4.93 -4.86
N TYR A 101 4.26 3.98 -5.41
CA TYR A 101 3.95 3.91 -6.84
C TYR A 101 2.55 4.47 -7.01
N ILE A 102 2.46 5.71 -7.48
CA ILE A 102 1.20 6.45 -7.47
C ILE A 102 0.17 5.87 -8.44
N LYS A 103 0.63 5.29 -9.56
CA LYS A 103 -0.27 4.66 -10.53
C LYS A 103 -0.81 3.32 -10.04
N ARG A 104 -0.23 2.78 -8.97
CA ARG A 104 -0.65 1.54 -8.33
C ARG A 104 -1.38 1.79 -7.03
N THR A 105 -1.66 3.05 -6.72
CA THR A 105 -2.31 3.49 -5.47
C THR A 105 -3.76 3.83 -5.78
N HIS A 106 -4.67 3.27 -4.97
CA HIS A 106 -6.10 3.36 -5.23
C HIS A 106 -6.65 4.77 -4.98
N LEU A 107 -7.65 5.14 -5.75
CA LEU A 107 -8.32 6.44 -5.66
C LEU A 107 -8.85 6.74 -4.25
N ARG A 108 -9.29 5.72 -3.53
CA ARG A 108 -9.81 5.87 -2.17
C ARG A 108 -8.78 6.44 -1.20
N THR A 109 -7.48 6.33 -1.51
CA THR A 109 -6.42 6.92 -0.67
C THR A 109 -6.63 8.42 -0.49
N LEU A 110 -7.25 9.08 -1.48
CA LEU A 110 -7.48 10.52 -1.43
C LEU A 110 -8.45 10.93 -0.32
N ASP A 111 -9.21 9.99 0.23
CA ASP A 111 -10.06 10.26 1.40
C ASP A 111 -9.22 10.53 2.65
N ILE A 112 -7.96 10.12 2.64
CA ILE A 112 -7.09 10.17 3.82
C ILE A 112 -5.85 11.06 3.57
N VAL A 113 -5.25 10.99 2.37
CA VAL A 113 -4.02 11.71 2.03
C VAL A 113 -4.24 12.55 0.78
N PRO A 114 -3.94 13.86 0.83
CA PRO A 114 -4.07 14.72 -0.36
C PRO A 114 -3.14 14.28 -1.49
N LEU A 115 -3.61 14.50 -2.72
CA LEU A 115 -2.88 14.09 -3.92
C LEU A 115 -1.50 14.75 -4.02
N ASP A 116 -1.38 16.02 -3.66
CA ASP A 116 -0.10 16.72 -3.76
C ASP A 116 0.96 16.12 -2.84
N ILE A 117 0.56 15.59 -1.69
CA ILE A 117 1.49 14.89 -0.79
C ILE A 117 1.93 13.57 -1.42
N LEU A 118 0.99 12.80 -1.97
CA LEU A 118 1.32 11.53 -2.63
C LEU A 118 2.29 11.75 -3.79
N LYS A 119 2.10 12.81 -4.56
CA LYS A 119 2.99 13.12 -5.70
C LYS A 119 4.43 13.35 -5.27
N LYS A 120 4.64 13.94 -4.10
CA LYS A 120 6.00 14.19 -3.60
C LYS A 120 6.77 12.91 -3.30
N PHE A 121 6.06 11.82 -3.03
CA PHE A 121 6.67 10.54 -2.68
C PHE A 121 6.61 9.52 -3.83
N ALA A 122 6.08 9.92 -4.98
CA ALA A 122 5.86 8.98 -6.09
C ALA A 122 7.17 8.66 -6.81
N ILE A 123 7.40 7.35 -7.02
CA ILE A 123 8.54 6.86 -7.77
C ILE A 123 8.25 6.87 -9.27
N ASP A 124 7.01 6.61 -9.65
CA ASP A 124 6.58 6.38 -11.04
C ASP A 124 5.89 7.60 -11.67
N LEU A 125 6.17 8.78 -11.16
CA LEU A 125 5.64 10.03 -11.69
C LEU A 125 6.79 10.81 -12.32
N ASN A 126 6.66 11.11 -13.60
CA ASN A 126 7.65 11.91 -14.32
C ASN A 126 7.25 13.38 -14.35
#